data_8caafd2fec5b60d4bad9da8d605695aa
#
_entry.id   8caafd2fec5b60d4bad9da8d605695aa
#
_cell.length_a   1.000
_cell.length_b   1.000
_cell.length_c   1.000
_cell.angle_alpha   90.00
_cell.angle_beta   90.00
_cell.angle_gamma   90.00
#
_symmetry.space_group_name_H-M   'P 1'
#
loop_
_entity.id
_entity.type
_entity.pdbx_description
1 polymer ?
#
loop_
_entity_poly.entity_id
_entity_poly.type
_entity_poly.pdbx_seq_one_letter_code
_entity_poly.pdbx_strand_id
1 'polypeptide(L)'
;MPQLPIITEHIEMTPGVCGGKPRIAGHRIKVQDIVIWHEKLGMSPDEIVSNYPTIDLSDVYAALAYYHDHIEDIRQHIKEDEEYIQKLQAKNPSLIQQKLKGLDG
;
A
#
# COMPACT_ATOMS: atom_id res chain seq x y z
N MET A 1 23.06 15.38 -16.01
CA MET A 1 21.96 15.70 -15.10
C MET A 1 21.20 14.44 -14.76
N PRO A 2 20.97 14.19 -13.50
CA PRO A 2 20.22 13.01 -13.16
C PRO A 2 18.77 13.13 -13.65
N GLN A 3 18.32 12.10 -14.30
CA GLN A 3 16.93 11.99 -14.71
C GLN A 3 16.10 11.57 -13.51
N LEU A 4 15.04 12.30 -13.22
CA LEU A 4 14.08 11.83 -12.25
C LEU A 4 13.32 10.64 -12.86
N PRO A 5 13.23 9.52 -12.16
CA PRO A 5 12.42 8.41 -12.66
C PRO A 5 10.99 8.87 -12.87
N ILE A 6 10.39 8.50 -13.98
CA ILE A 6 8.99 8.84 -14.26
C ILE A 6 8.09 8.39 -13.13
N ILE A 7 8.41 7.24 -12.54
CA ILE A 7 7.60 6.66 -11.45
C ILE A 7 7.52 7.58 -10.23
N THR A 8 8.48 8.50 -10.03
CA THR A 8 8.42 9.43 -8.89
C THR A 8 7.30 10.44 -9.02
N GLU A 9 6.71 10.58 -10.19
CA GLU A 9 5.51 11.41 -10.36
C GLU A 9 4.30 10.76 -9.70
N HIS A 10 4.33 9.46 -9.51
CA HIS A 10 3.22 8.68 -8.96
C HIS A 10 3.49 8.16 -7.57
N ILE A 11 4.75 7.98 -7.20
CA ILE A 11 5.15 7.39 -5.92
C ILE A 11 5.97 8.41 -5.13
N GLU A 12 5.61 8.62 -3.87
CA GLU A 12 6.39 9.50 -3.01
C GLU A 12 6.53 8.90 -1.61
N MET A 13 7.57 9.33 -0.91
CA MET A 13 7.82 8.98 0.47
C MET A 13 8.03 10.28 1.24
N THR A 14 7.24 10.48 2.28
CA THR A 14 7.33 11.69 3.09
C THR A 14 7.45 11.29 4.56
N PRO A 15 8.51 11.70 5.27
CA PRO A 15 8.63 11.41 6.69
C PRO A 15 7.38 11.86 7.44
N GLY A 16 6.85 10.99 8.30
CA GLY A 16 5.66 11.29 9.08
C GLY A 16 4.33 11.04 8.37
N VAL A 17 4.35 10.72 7.08
CA VAL A 17 3.13 10.35 6.34
C VAL A 17 3.21 8.87 6.02
N CYS A 18 2.21 8.11 6.45
CA CYS A 18 2.16 6.64 6.27
C CYS A 18 3.44 5.96 6.77
N GLY A 19 4.03 6.48 7.85
CA GLY A 19 5.26 5.93 8.41
C GLY A 19 6.49 6.11 7.52
N GLY A 20 6.46 7.04 6.57
CA GLY A 20 7.53 7.25 5.61
C GLY A 20 7.58 6.21 4.51
N LYS A 21 6.61 5.31 4.45
CA LYS A 21 6.58 4.24 3.45
C LYS A 21 6.18 4.78 2.08
N PRO A 22 6.61 4.11 0.99
CA PRO A 22 6.23 4.53 -0.37
C PRO A 22 4.71 4.44 -0.54
N ARG A 23 4.15 5.50 -1.10
CA ARG A 23 2.70 5.63 -1.31
C ARG A 23 2.42 6.32 -2.62
N ILE A 24 1.19 6.22 -3.08
CA ILE A 24 0.77 6.93 -4.28
C ILE A 24 0.76 8.42 -3.97
N ALA A 25 1.39 9.20 -4.86
CA ALA A 25 1.55 10.64 -4.68
C ALA A 25 0.21 11.32 -4.45
N GLY A 26 0.13 12.12 -3.39
CA GLY A 26 -1.09 12.83 -3.03
C GLY A 26 -2.14 12.00 -2.30
N HIS A 27 -1.85 10.73 -2.03
CA HIS A 27 -2.80 9.80 -1.37
C HIS A 27 -2.15 9.10 -0.21
N ARG A 28 -2.97 8.48 0.63
CA ARG A 28 -2.49 7.63 1.73
C ARG A 28 -2.49 6.14 1.37
N ILE A 29 -2.77 5.82 0.12
CA ILE A 29 -2.70 4.46 -0.39
C ILE A 29 -1.22 4.14 -0.63
N LYS A 30 -0.71 3.15 0.08
CA LYS A 30 0.70 2.75 0.01
C LYS A 30 0.92 1.74 -1.12
N VAL A 31 2.17 1.65 -1.58
CA VAL A 31 2.54 0.62 -2.55
C VAL A 31 2.18 -0.76 -2.00
N GLN A 32 2.45 -1.02 -0.72
CA GLN A 32 2.11 -2.31 -0.10
C GLN A 32 0.61 -2.61 -0.17
N ASP A 33 -0.25 -1.60 -0.09
CA ASP A 33 -1.70 -1.80 -0.20
C ASP A 33 -2.07 -2.30 -1.60
N ILE A 34 -1.50 -1.68 -2.62
CA ILE A 34 -1.72 -2.10 -4.01
C ILE A 34 -1.26 -3.55 -4.21
N VAL A 35 -0.10 -3.90 -3.66
CA VAL A 35 0.45 -5.26 -3.77
C VAL A 35 -0.48 -6.27 -3.10
N ILE A 36 -0.99 -5.95 -1.92
CA ILE A 36 -1.91 -6.84 -1.20
C ILE A 36 -3.17 -7.05 -2.01
N TRP A 37 -3.77 -5.98 -2.54
CA TRP A 37 -4.99 -6.09 -3.34
C TRP A 37 -4.76 -6.90 -4.60
N HIS A 38 -3.65 -6.68 -5.28
CA HIS A 38 -3.34 -7.33 -6.54
C HIS A 38 -2.91 -8.79 -6.35
N GLU A 39 -1.92 -9.05 -5.49
CA GLU A 39 -1.34 -10.38 -5.36
C GLU A 39 -2.08 -11.28 -4.38
N LYS A 40 -2.53 -10.75 -3.25
CA LYS A 40 -3.19 -11.56 -2.22
C LYS A 40 -4.69 -11.68 -2.43
N LEU A 41 -5.33 -10.61 -2.89
CA LEU A 41 -6.77 -10.61 -3.11
C LEU A 41 -7.15 -10.86 -4.57
N GLY A 42 -6.16 -10.94 -5.46
CA GLY A 42 -6.40 -11.28 -6.86
C GLY A 42 -7.09 -10.20 -7.67
N MET A 43 -7.05 -8.95 -7.21
CA MET A 43 -7.69 -7.86 -7.94
C MET A 43 -6.85 -7.43 -9.14
N SER A 44 -7.48 -7.24 -10.29
CA SER A 44 -6.81 -6.65 -11.45
C SER A 44 -6.59 -5.15 -11.22
N PRO A 45 -5.67 -4.51 -11.95
CA PRO A 45 -5.53 -3.06 -11.87
C PRO A 45 -6.84 -2.32 -12.12
N ASP A 46 -7.65 -2.77 -13.07
CA ASP A 46 -8.97 -2.17 -13.35
C ASP A 46 -9.91 -2.28 -12.16
N GLU A 47 -9.92 -3.42 -11.49
CA GLU A 47 -10.72 -3.62 -10.29
C GLU A 47 -10.29 -2.70 -9.15
N ILE A 48 -8.98 -2.52 -8.98
CA ILE A 48 -8.44 -1.64 -7.95
C ILE A 48 -8.95 -0.21 -8.20
N VAL A 49 -8.83 0.29 -9.42
CA VAL A 49 -9.29 1.63 -9.77
C VAL A 49 -10.81 1.76 -9.59
N SER A 50 -11.57 0.73 -9.92
CA SER A 50 -13.03 0.74 -9.72
C SER A 50 -13.39 0.89 -8.25
N ASN A 51 -12.62 0.28 -7.35
CA ASN A 51 -12.87 0.36 -5.92
C ASN A 51 -12.29 1.64 -5.29
N TYR A 52 -11.26 2.22 -5.92
CA TYR A 52 -10.58 3.40 -5.41
C TYR A 52 -10.45 4.44 -6.52
N PRO A 53 -11.56 5.08 -6.90
CA PRO A 53 -11.59 5.93 -8.11
C PRO A 53 -10.81 7.25 -7.99
N THR A 54 -10.23 7.54 -6.83
CA THR A 54 -9.35 8.69 -6.65
C THR A 54 -7.96 8.46 -7.22
N ILE A 55 -7.62 7.21 -7.53
CA ILE A 55 -6.36 6.87 -8.20
C ILE A 55 -6.66 6.33 -9.60
N ASP A 56 -5.68 6.38 -10.47
CA ASP A 56 -5.84 5.92 -11.85
C ASP A 56 -4.95 4.71 -12.14
N LEU A 57 -5.07 4.16 -13.36
CA LEU A 57 -4.29 3.00 -13.76
C LEU A 57 -2.79 3.27 -13.73
N SER A 58 -2.37 4.48 -14.09
CA SER A 58 -0.95 4.85 -14.05
C SER A 58 -0.40 4.75 -12.64
N ASP A 59 -1.19 5.18 -11.64
CA ASP A 59 -0.81 5.06 -10.25
C ASP A 59 -0.64 3.60 -9.83
N VAL A 60 -1.56 2.74 -10.23
CA VAL A 60 -1.51 1.31 -9.91
C VAL A 60 -0.29 0.65 -10.55
N TYR A 61 -0.07 0.90 -11.84
CA TYR A 61 1.09 0.32 -12.53
C TYR A 61 2.41 0.85 -11.99
N ALA A 62 2.46 2.13 -11.61
CA ALA A 62 3.66 2.70 -10.99
C ALA A 62 3.95 2.03 -9.64
N ALA A 63 2.91 1.77 -8.85
CA ALA A 63 3.07 1.07 -7.57
C ALA A 63 3.58 -0.35 -7.78
N LEU A 64 3.05 -1.07 -8.76
CA LEU A 64 3.51 -2.42 -9.06
C LEU A 64 4.94 -2.42 -9.59
N ALA A 65 5.30 -1.45 -10.41
CA ALA A 65 6.69 -1.31 -10.90
C ALA A 65 7.65 -1.01 -9.75
N TYR A 66 7.25 -0.12 -8.85
CA TYR A 66 8.04 0.18 -7.65
C TYR A 66 8.23 -1.08 -6.82
N TYR A 67 7.17 -1.85 -6.63
CA TYR A 67 7.24 -3.12 -5.90
C TYR A 67 8.27 -4.06 -6.51
N HIS A 68 8.23 -4.25 -7.83
CA HIS A 68 9.17 -5.16 -8.49
C HIS A 68 10.62 -4.69 -8.40
N ASP A 69 10.85 -3.38 -8.30
CA ASP A 69 12.18 -2.83 -8.09
C ASP A 69 12.62 -2.91 -6.62
N HIS A 70 11.69 -3.08 -5.68
CA HIS A 70 11.95 -3.08 -4.24
C HIS A 70 11.19 -4.20 -3.53
N ILE A 71 11.20 -5.40 -4.11
CA ILE A 71 10.40 -6.53 -3.65
C ILE A 71 10.61 -6.82 -2.17
N GLU A 72 11.87 -6.91 -1.75
CA GLU A 72 12.19 -7.28 -0.37
C GLU A 72 11.70 -6.23 0.62
N ASP A 73 11.87 -4.95 0.29
CA ASP A 73 11.44 -3.86 1.17
C ASP A 73 9.92 -3.87 1.34
N ILE A 74 9.19 -4.03 0.24
CA ILE A 74 7.73 -4.02 0.30
C ILE A 74 7.20 -5.26 1.02
N ARG A 75 7.78 -6.42 0.76
CA ARG A 75 7.41 -7.63 1.48
C ARG A 75 7.69 -7.53 2.97
N GLN A 76 8.77 -6.86 3.34
CA GLN A 76 9.09 -6.62 4.75
C GLN A 76 8.04 -5.70 5.39
N HIS A 77 7.61 -4.64 4.70
CA HIS A 77 6.55 -3.76 5.20
C HIS A 77 5.25 -4.54 5.44
N ILE A 78 4.87 -5.41 4.51
CA ILE A 78 3.67 -6.23 4.64
C ILE A 78 3.80 -7.17 5.84
N LYS A 79 4.95 -7.82 5.97
CA LYS A 79 5.21 -8.75 7.07
C LYS A 79 5.15 -8.05 8.42
N GLU A 80 5.74 -6.86 8.53
CA GLU A 80 5.71 -6.10 9.77
C GLU A 80 4.29 -5.73 10.17
N ASP A 81 3.47 -5.33 9.21
CA ASP A 81 2.07 -5.00 9.47
C ASP A 81 1.27 -6.24 9.88
N GLU A 82 1.50 -7.37 9.25
CA GLU A 82 0.85 -8.62 9.63
C GLU A 82 1.23 -9.04 11.05
N GLU A 83 2.50 -8.94 11.40
CA GLU A 83 2.97 -9.26 12.74
C GLU A 83 2.37 -8.31 13.78
N TYR A 84 2.28 -7.04 13.45
CA TYR A 84 1.68 -6.04 14.34
C TYR A 84 0.20 -6.37 14.59
N ILE A 85 -0.53 -6.71 13.54
CA ILE A 85 -1.94 -7.09 13.65
C ILE A 85 -2.09 -8.35 14.52
N GLN A 86 -1.23 -9.35 14.33
CA GLN A 86 -1.25 -10.57 15.14
C GLN A 86 -1.01 -10.26 16.62
N LYS A 87 -0.08 -9.37 16.91
CA LYS A 87 0.20 -8.97 18.30
C LYS A 87 -1.00 -8.25 18.93
N LEU A 88 -1.64 -7.36 18.19
CA LEU A 88 -2.85 -6.68 18.66
C LEU A 88 -3.98 -7.68 18.89
N GLN A 89 -4.14 -8.63 17.98
CA GLN A 89 -5.18 -9.65 18.08
C GLN A 89 -4.99 -10.53 19.32
N ALA A 90 -3.75 -10.89 19.63
CA ALA A 90 -3.44 -11.69 20.80
C ALA A 90 -3.72 -10.93 22.10
N LYS A 91 -3.47 -9.62 22.11
CA LYS A 91 -3.67 -8.78 23.30
C LYS A 91 -5.10 -8.30 23.48
N ASN A 92 -5.78 -7.99 22.39
CA ASN A 92 -7.10 -7.38 22.44
C ASN A 92 -7.89 -7.63 21.16
N PRO A 93 -8.56 -8.79 21.06
CA PRO A 93 -9.33 -9.13 19.85
C PRO A 93 -10.41 -8.11 19.50
N SER A 94 -11.03 -7.48 20.49
CA SER A 94 -12.06 -6.47 20.25
C SER A 94 -11.52 -5.26 19.50
N LEU A 95 -10.28 -4.86 19.81
CA LEU A 95 -9.64 -3.73 19.16
C LEU A 95 -9.40 -4.01 17.68
N ILE A 96 -9.00 -5.25 17.36
CA ILE A 96 -8.80 -5.66 15.97
C ILE A 96 -10.10 -5.60 15.18
N GLN A 97 -11.20 -6.07 15.76
CA GLN A 97 -12.49 -6.01 15.10
C GLN A 97 -12.91 -4.58 14.81
N GLN A 98 -12.67 -3.66 15.73
CA GLN A 98 -12.97 -2.24 15.53
C GLN A 98 -12.14 -1.64 14.39
N LYS A 99 -10.85 -1.99 14.33
CA LYS A 99 -9.97 -1.52 13.26
C LYS A 99 -10.40 -2.04 11.90
N LEU A 100 -10.77 -3.31 11.81
CA LEU A 100 -11.22 -3.91 10.56
C LEU A 100 -12.50 -3.24 10.05
N LYS A 101 -13.44 -2.94 10.95
CA LYS A 101 -14.64 -2.21 10.59
C LYS A 101 -14.32 -0.81 10.06
N GLY A 102 -13.34 -0.14 10.66
CA GLY A 102 -12.93 1.17 10.20
C GLY A 102 -12.29 1.14 8.80
N LEU A 103 -11.62 0.06 8.45
CA LEU A 103 -11.03 -0.12 7.14
C LEU A 103 -12.07 -0.43 6.06
N ASP A 104 -13.11 -1.15 6.44
CA ASP A 104 -14.20 -1.50 5.54
C ASP A 104 -15.18 -0.35 5.32
N GLY A 105 -15.17 0.60 6.20
CA GLY A 105 -16.01 1.80 6.08
C GLY A 105 -15.39 2.83 5.17
#